data_7eb7dce6a2eed967ae7991a82a7f612d
#
_entry.id   7eb7dce6a2eed967ae7991a82a7f612d
#
_cell.length_a   1.000
_cell.length_b   1.000
_cell.length_c   1.000
_cell.angle_alpha   90.00
_cell.angle_beta   90.00
_cell.angle_gamma   90.00
#
_symmetry.space_group_name_H-M   'P 1'
#
loop_
_entity.id
_entity.type
_entity.pdbx_description
1 polymer ?
#
loop_
_entity_poly.entity_id
_entity_poly.type
_entity_poly.pdbx_seq_one_letter_code
_entity_poly.pdbx_strand_id
1 'polypeptide(L)'
;VQCEPLQPSNCGFSVAGWSPWFSDKFAGAPVKSTAIALAQQDGRLGEFVITRDGVEGSLIYALSASIREQINQHGAATVYLDLLPQKTAAQVQALLNKPRGSKSLSNHLRSQLGLEGVRAGLLRELSDAAIFADPALLARAIKALPLTLVQTRPLDEAISTAGGVPFEAMTSELMLKQLPGVF
;
A
#
# COMPACT_ATOMS: atom_id res chain seq x y z
N VAL A 1 4.80 -32.78 17.17
CA VAL A 1 4.72 -31.33 17.40
C VAL A 1 3.66 -30.76 16.45
N GLN A 2 2.68 -30.04 16.99
CA GLN A 2 1.71 -29.33 16.15
C GLN A 2 2.40 -28.08 15.57
N CYS A 3 2.29 -27.90 14.27
CA CYS A 3 2.80 -26.73 13.58
C CYS A 3 1.65 -25.85 13.06
N GLU A 4 1.82 -24.55 13.15
CA GLU A 4 0.92 -23.61 12.53
C GLU A 4 1.13 -23.59 11.00
N PRO A 5 0.06 -23.42 10.21
CA PRO A 5 0.19 -23.29 8.75
C PRO A 5 1.13 -22.16 8.36
N LEU A 6 1.99 -22.41 7.35
CA LEU A 6 2.85 -21.38 6.82
C LEU A 6 2.02 -20.32 6.06
N GLN A 7 2.33 -19.06 6.31
CA GLN A 7 1.69 -17.92 5.67
C GLN A 7 2.75 -16.95 5.12
N PRO A 8 2.45 -16.22 4.01
CA PRO A 8 3.35 -15.18 3.53
C PRO A 8 3.53 -14.10 4.60
N SER A 9 4.77 -13.74 4.94
CA SER A 9 5.07 -12.71 5.95
C SER A 9 5.48 -11.39 5.32
N ASN A 10 6.68 -11.32 4.72
CA ASN A 10 7.07 -10.18 3.91
C ASN A 10 6.69 -10.46 2.46
N CYS A 11 5.52 -10.01 2.05
CA CYS A 11 4.94 -10.36 0.76
C CYS A 11 4.26 -9.16 0.09
N GLY A 12 4.03 -9.27 -1.20
CA GLY A 12 3.15 -8.40 -1.96
C GLY A 12 1.68 -8.75 -1.75
N PHE A 13 0.80 -7.92 -2.30
CA PHE A 13 -0.65 -8.10 -2.22
C PHE A 13 -1.30 -7.82 -3.57
N SER A 14 -2.34 -8.59 -3.87
CA SER A 14 -3.21 -8.33 -5.02
C SER A 14 -4.25 -7.26 -4.67
N VAL A 15 -4.59 -6.42 -5.65
CA VAL A 15 -5.70 -5.47 -5.57
C VAL A 15 -6.96 -6.07 -6.21
N ALA A 16 -8.11 -5.43 -6.04
CA ALA A 16 -9.37 -5.87 -6.65
C ALA A 16 -9.35 -5.85 -8.20
N GLY A 17 -8.35 -5.20 -8.77
CA GLY A 17 -8.06 -5.12 -10.21
C GLY A 17 -7.64 -3.72 -10.61
N TRP A 18 -6.50 -3.60 -11.30
CA TRP A 18 -6.14 -2.39 -12.03
C TRP A 18 -6.91 -2.34 -13.35
N SER A 19 -7.23 -1.15 -13.84
CA SER A 19 -7.65 -1.04 -15.23
C SER A 19 -6.54 -1.52 -16.17
N PRO A 20 -6.85 -2.07 -17.35
CA PRO A 20 -5.82 -2.45 -18.33
C PRO A 20 -4.86 -1.30 -18.66
N TRP A 21 -5.41 -0.08 -18.77
CA TRP A 21 -4.59 1.12 -19.00
C TRP A 21 -3.56 1.36 -17.89
N PHE A 22 -3.96 1.21 -16.62
CA PHE A 22 -3.07 1.45 -15.49
C PHE A 22 -2.00 0.36 -15.38
N SER A 23 -2.41 -0.89 -15.45
CA SER A 23 -1.53 -2.05 -15.39
C SER A 23 -0.49 -2.02 -16.51
N ASP A 24 -0.90 -1.85 -17.77
CA ASP A 24 0.01 -1.84 -18.92
C ASP A 24 1.03 -0.68 -18.86
N LYS A 25 0.61 0.43 -18.29
CA LYS A 25 1.45 1.63 -18.23
C LYS A 25 2.40 1.66 -17.04
N PHE A 26 2.01 1.10 -15.91
CA PHE A 26 2.71 1.32 -14.65
C PHE A 26 3.18 0.04 -13.94
N ALA A 27 2.90 -1.16 -14.46
CA ALA A 27 3.47 -2.38 -13.89
C ALA A 27 5.00 -2.30 -13.91
N GLY A 28 5.65 -2.57 -12.78
CA GLY A 28 7.08 -2.40 -12.53
C GLY A 28 7.49 -0.99 -12.10
N ALA A 29 6.58 0.00 -12.10
CA ALA A 29 6.92 1.37 -11.74
C ALA A 29 7.03 1.55 -10.21
N PRO A 30 8.13 2.15 -9.70
CA PRO A 30 8.25 2.49 -8.29
C PRO A 30 7.44 3.74 -7.94
N VAL A 31 6.68 3.67 -6.85
CA VAL A 31 5.97 4.80 -6.23
C VAL A 31 6.83 5.32 -5.10
N LYS A 32 7.60 6.37 -5.38
CA LYS A 32 8.57 6.96 -4.44
C LYS A 32 7.97 8.13 -3.67
N SER A 33 8.58 8.44 -2.51
CA SER A 33 8.25 9.61 -1.68
C SER A 33 6.75 9.66 -1.35
N THR A 34 6.22 8.53 -0.89
CA THR A 34 4.83 8.36 -0.46
C THR A 34 4.79 7.89 0.99
N ALA A 35 3.62 7.95 1.60
CA ALA A 35 3.38 7.29 2.87
C ALA A 35 2.17 6.37 2.77
N ILE A 36 2.16 5.30 3.54
CA ILE A 36 1.04 4.36 3.64
C ILE A 36 0.62 4.25 5.09
N ALA A 37 -0.67 4.39 5.34
CA ALA A 37 -1.29 4.17 6.64
C ALA A 37 -2.34 3.06 6.58
N LEU A 38 -2.50 2.32 7.66
CA LEU A 38 -3.63 1.41 7.90
C LEU A 38 -4.62 2.14 8.81
N ALA A 39 -5.81 2.41 8.32
CA ALA A 39 -6.90 3.09 9.06
C ALA A 39 -6.41 4.33 9.83
N GLN A 40 -6.49 4.34 11.17
CA GLN A 40 -6.15 5.46 12.03
C GLN A 40 -4.68 5.47 12.53
N GLN A 41 -3.80 4.67 11.89
CA GLN A 41 -2.39 4.64 12.26
C GLN A 41 -1.61 5.76 11.57
N ASP A 42 -0.47 6.12 12.16
CA ASP A 42 0.48 7.04 11.53
C ASP A 42 1.03 6.42 10.25
N GLY A 43 1.09 7.23 9.19
CA GLY A 43 1.59 6.80 7.90
C GLY A 43 3.09 6.53 7.93
N ARG A 44 3.52 5.38 7.41
CA ARG A 44 4.94 5.06 7.18
C ARG A 44 5.40 5.66 5.86
N LEU A 45 6.49 6.41 5.90
CA LEU A 45 7.16 6.94 4.72
C LEU A 45 7.99 5.85 4.03
N GLY A 46 8.01 5.86 2.70
CA GLY A 46 8.82 4.94 1.93
C GLY A 46 8.47 4.91 0.46
N GLU A 47 8.73 3.76 -0.14
CA GLU A 47 8.40 3.47 -1.54
C GLU A 47 7.85 2.05 -1.68
N PHE A 48 7.06 1.85 -2.72
CA PHE A 48 6.55 0.55 -3.12
C PHE A 48 6.51 0.46 -4.65
N VAL A 49 6.23 -0.72 -5.18
CA VAL A 49 6.20 -0.98 -6.62
C VAL A 49 4.79 -1.42 -7.03
N ILE A 50 4.31 -0.90 -8.16
CA ILE A 50 3.10 -1.40 -8.80
C ILE A 50 3.46 -2.70 -9.52
N THR A 51 2.73 -3.77 -9.26
CA THR A 51 2.81 -5.00 -10.06
C THR A 51 1.64 -5.06 -11.05
N ARG A 52 1.63 -6.06 -11.92
CA ARG A 52 0.53 -6.25 -12.88
C ARG A 52 -0.82 -6.38 -12.18
N ASP A 53 -0.85 -7.03 -11.01
CA ASP A 53 -2.08 -7.40 -10.31
C ASP A 53 -2.17 -6.80 -8.91
N GLY A 54 -1.19 -5.96 -8.51
CA GLY A 54 -1.17 -5.45 -7.14
C GLY A 54 0.01 -4.55 -6.81
N VAL A 55 0.54 -4.73 -5.61
CA VAL A 55 1.64 -3.94 -5.05
C VAL A 55 2.62 -4.78 -4.25
N GLU A 56 3.89 -4.36 -4.25
CA GLU A 56 4.97 -5.01 -3.49
C GLU A 56 6.03 -3.98 -3.05
N GLY A 57 7.11 -4.43 -2.46
CA GLY A 57 8.26 -3.59 -2.09
C GLY A 57 8.32 -3.27 -0.61
N SER A 58 9.40 -2.61 -0.18
CA SER A 58 9.79 -2.46 1.23
C SER A 58 8.70 -1.89 2.12
N LEU A 59 7.98 -0.87 1.65
CA LEU A 59 6.90 -0.24 2.42
C LEU A 59 5.70 -1.18 2.61
N ILE A 60 5.35 -1.96 1.59
CA ILE A 60 4.30 -2.98 1.64
C ILE A 60 4.74 -4.13 2.56
N TYR A 61 5.98 -4.59 2.44
CA TYR A 61 6.51 -5.67 3.28
C TYR A 61 6.51 -5.31 4.76
N ALA A 62 6.84 -4.06 5.09
CA ALA A 62 6.82 -3.58 6.48
C ALA A 62 5.41 -3.55 7.10
N LEU A 63 4.36 -3.58 6.30
CA LEU A 63 2.96 -3.59 6.73
C LEU A 63 2.27 -4.95 6.52
N SER A 64 3.00 -5.94 5.96
CA SER A 64 2.42 -7.22 5.51
C SER A 64 1.65 -7.95 6.60
N ALA A 65 2.16 -8.02 7.81
CA ALA A 65 1.48 -8.71 8.91
C ALA A 65 0.09 -8.11 9.18
N SER A 66 0.04 -6.79 9.36
CA SER A 66 -1.23 -6.09 9.66
C SER A 66 -2.22 -6.15 8.49
N ILE A 67 -1.73 -6.05 7.24
CA ILE A 67 -2.56 -6.16 6.04
C ILE A 67 -3.12 -7.59 5.92
N ARG A 68 -2.28 -8.60 6.07
CA ARG A 68 -2.68 -10.01 6.02
C ARG A 68 -3.74 -10.33 7.06
N GLU A 69 -3.54 -9.89 8.32
CA GLU A 69 -4.51 -10.12 9.39
C GLU A 69 -5.87 -9.49 9.09
N GLN A 70 -5.90 -8.28 8.53
CA GLN A 70 -7.16 -7.67 8.11
C GLN A 70 -7.83 -8.43 6.96
N ILE A 71 -7.06 -8.90 5.98
CA ILE A 71 -7.59 -9.73 4.89
C ILE A 71 -8.15 -11.04 5.45
N ASN A 72 -7.44 -11.72 6.36
CA ASN A 72 -7.90 -12.96 6.97
C ASN A 72 -9.20 -12.78 7.77
N GLN A 73 -9.38 -11.62 8.43
CA GLN A 73 -10.55 -11.33 9.26
C GLN A 73 -11.74 -10.81 8.46
N HIS A 74 -11.50 -10.01 7.41
CA HIS A 74 -12.53 -9.22 6.74
C HIS A 74 -12.64 -9.48 5.23
N GLY A 75 -11.78 -10.33 4.67
CA GLY A 75 -11.72 -10.61 3.23
C GLY A 75 -10.99 -9.55 2.41
N ALA A 76 -10.70 -8.38 2.98
CA ALA A 76 -9.94 -7.30 2.35
C ALA A 76 -9.31 -6.39 3.40
N ALA A 77 -8.29 -5.65 2.99
CA ALA A 77 -7.68 -4.58 3.78
C ALA A 77 -7.62 -3.30 2.96
N THR A 78 -7.97 -2.17 3.54
CA THR A 78 -7.79 -0.86 2.90
C THR A 78 -6.62 -0.14 3.52
N VAL A 79 -5.64 0.22 2.69
CA VAL A 79 -4.55 1.12 3.05
C VAL A 79 -4.79 2.49 2.44
N TYR A 80 -4.29 3.53 3.07
CA TYR A 80 -4.43 4.92 2.63
C TYR A 80 -3.08 5.45 2.20
N LEU A 81 -2.99 5.86 0.93
CA LEU A 81 -1.77 6.40 0.35
C LEU A 81 -1.75 7.93 0.51
N ASP A 82 -0.71 8.46 1.11
CA ASP A 82 -0.38 9.88 1.02
C ASP A 82 0.62 10.08 -0.12
N LEU A 83 0.15 10.65 -1.22
CA LEU A 83 0.97 10.87 -2.42
C LEU A 83 1.94 12.06 -2.29
N LEU A 84 1.77 12.90 -1.26
CA LEU A 84 2.58 14.09 -1.00
C LEU A 84 2.85 14.26 0.50
N PRO A 85 3.56 13.32 1.16
CA PRO A 85 3.76 13.33 2.61
C PRO A 85 4.54 14.55 3.11
N GLN A 86 5.28 15.26 2.24
CA GLN A 86 6.01 16.48 2.56
C GLN A 86 5.11 17.72 2.66
N LYS A 87 3.81 17.60 2.33
CA LYS A 87 2.87 18.73 2.35
C LYS A 87 1.68 18.39 3.23
N THR A 88 1.23 19.36 4.02
CA THR A 88 -0.01 19.24 4.77
C THR A 88 -1.23 19.30 3.82
N ALA A 89 -2.38 18.81 4.25
CA ALA A 89 -3.62 18.91 3.49
C ALA A 89 -3.97 20.36 3.13
N ALA A 90 -3.78 21.30 4.07
CA ALA A 90 -3.99 22.72 3.85
C ALA A 90 -3.07 23.29 2.77
N GLN A 91 -1.79 22.89 2.77
CA GLN A 91 -0.84 23.31 1.72
C GLN A 91 -1.24 22.75 0.35
N VAL A 92 -1.64 21.48 0.27
CA VAL A 92 -2.10 20.87 -0.99
C VAL A 92 -3.33 21.61 -1.50
N GLN A 93 -4.32 21.86 -0.64
CA GLN A 93 -5.54 22.59 -1.00
C GLN A 93 -5.25 24.02 -1.47
N ALA A 94 -4.40 24.75 -0.77
CA ALA A 94 -4.01 26.11 -1.15
C ALA A 94 -3.35 26.15 -2.54
N LEU A 95 -2.52 25.14 -2.88
CA LEU A 95 -1.89 25.04 -4.21
C LEU A 95 -2.90 24.66 -5.30
N LEU A 96 -3.87 23.82 -5.00
CA LEU A 96 -4.95 23.46 -5.94
C LEU A 96 -5.89 24.62 -6.23
N ASN A 97 -6.13 25.52 -5.25
CA ASN A 97 -6.97 26.71 -5.40
C ASN A 97 -6.34 27.82 -6.25
N LYS A 98 -5.04 27.71 -6.58
CA LYS A 98 -4.41 28.69 -7.48
C LYS A 98 -5.06 28.66 -8.87
N PRO A 99 -5.24 29.81 -9.52
CA PRO A 99 -5.83 29.87 -10.84
C PRO A 99 -5.10 28.96 -11.84
N ARG A 100 -5.86 28.09 -12.49
CA ARG A 100 -5.33 27.15 -13.46
C ARG A 100 -5.06 27.80 -14.83
N GLY A 101 -5.78 28.88 -15.14
CA GLY A 101 -5.76 29.50 -16.45
C GLY A 101 -6.16 28.50 -17.55
N SER A 102 -5.44 28.50 -18.65
CA SER A 102 -5.67 27.58 -19.77
C SER A 102 -5.05 26.19 -19.60
N LYS A 103 -4.38 25.90 -18.47
CA LYS A 103 -3.72 24.62 -18.24
C LYS A 103 -4.72 23.49 -18.03
N SER A 104 -4.42 22.31 -18.58
CA SER A 104 -5.14 21.09 -18.19
C SER A 104 -4.94 20.79 -16.70
N LEU A 105 -5.85 20.01 -16.10
CA LEU A 105 -5.71 19.61 -14.69
C LEU A 105 -4.40 18.87 -14.45
N SER A 106 -3.99 17.96 -15.33
CA SER A 106 -2.72 17.22 -15.20
C SER A 106 -1.51 18.17 -15.20
N ASN A 107 -1.51 19.20 -16.07
CA ASN A 107 -0.46 20.21 -16.08
C ASN A 107 -0.48 21.09 -14.83
N HIS A 108 -1.66 21.36 -14.27
CA HIS A 108 -1.79 22.09 -13.01
C HIS A 108 -1.24 21.28 -11.85
N LEU A 109 -1.63 19.99 -11.70
CA LEU A 109 -1.11 19.09 -10.67
C LEU A 109 0.42 18.97 -10.75
N ARG A 110 0.97 18.79 -11.95
CA ARG A 110 2.41 18.72 -12.14
C ARG A 110 3.10 20.04 -11.74
N SER A 111 2.60 21.18 -12.19
CA SER A 111 3.25 22.48 -11.96
C SER A 111 3.13 23.00 -10.53
N GLN A 112 2.02 22.72 -9.83
CA GLN A 112 1.79 23.21 -8.46
C GLN A 112 2.25 22.22 -7.39
N LEU A 113 2.13 20.92 -7.65
CA LEU A 113 2.32 19.87 -6.64
C LEU A 113 3.48 18.92 -6.98
N GLY A 114 4.03 18.96 -8.20
CA GLY A 114 4.98 17.93 -8.66
C GLY A 114 4.33 16.54 -8.74
N LEU A 115 3.00 16.48 -8.88
CA LEU A 115 2.26 15.24 -8.98
C LEU A 115 2.14 14.81 -10.44
N GLU A 116 2.93 13.82 -10.81
CA GLU A 116 3.01 13.29 -12.18
C GLU A 116 3.36 11.79 -12.19
N GLY A 117 3.44 11.20 -13.36
CA GLY A 117 3.82 9.80 -13.54
C GLY A 117 2.87 8.84 -12.81
N VAL A 118 3.45 7.82 -12.18
CA VAL A 118 2.68 6.78 -11.47
C VAL A 118 1.81 7.32 -10.34
N ARG A 119 2.26 8.37 -9.61
CA ARG A 119 1.46 8.98 -8.54
C ARG A 119 0.19 9.66 -9.07
N ALA A 120 0.30 10.39 -10.18
CA ALA A 120 -0.87 10.95 -10.85
C ALA A 120 -1.76 9.86 -11.48
N GLY A 121 -1.13 8.78 -11.95
CA GLY A 121 -1.81 7.57 -12.42
C GLY A 121 -2.66 6.92 -11.33
N LEU A 122 -2.08 6.67 -10.15
CA LEU A 122 -2.79 6.13 -8.99
C LEU A 122 -3.97 6.99 -8.57
N LEU A 123 -3.76 8.32 -8.49
CA LEU A 123 -4.84 9.24 -8.16
C LEU A 123 -6.02 9.11 -9.14
N ARG A 124 -5.73 8.97 -10.44
CA ARG A 124 -6.77 8.79 -11.46
C ARG A 124 -7.43 7.43 -11.42
N GLU A 125 -6.65 6.38 -11.16
CA GLU A 125 -7.11 4.98 -11.13
C GLU A 125 -8.05 4.71 -9.96
N LEU A 126 -7.72 5.26 -8.79
CA LEU A 126 -8.40 4.96 -7.53
C LEU A 126 -9.44 6.00 -7.12
N SER A 127 -9.70 6.99 -7.97
CA SER A 127 -10.61 8.09 -7.63
C SER A 127 -11.74 8.22 -8.64
N ASP A 128 -12.92 8.56 -8.13
CA ASP A 128 -14.05 8.91 -8.98
C ASP A 128 -13.82 10.23 -9.73
N ALA A 129 -14.36 10.34 -10.93
CA ALA A 129 -14.22 11.53 -11.77
C ALA A 129 -14.71 12.83 -11.06
N ALA A 130 -15.71 12.71 -10.20
CA ALA A 130 -16.30 13.85 -9.47
C ALA A 130 -15.30 14.59 -8.58
N ILE A 131 -14.32 13.89 -7.98
CA ILE A 131 -13.36 14.54 -7.07
C ILE A 131 -12.45 15.55 -7.79
N PHE A 132 -12.24 15.38 -9.09
CA PHE A 132 -11.37 16.27 -9.87
C PHE A 132 -11.99 17.64 -10.15
N ALA A 133 -13.28 17.81 -9.89
CA ALA A 133 -13.98 19.09 -10.00
C ALA A 133 -13.89 19.93 -8.72
N ASP A 134 -13.60 19.34 -7.56
CA ASP A 134 -13.54 19.99 -6.26
C ASP A 134 -12.12 19.96 -5.69
N PRO A 135 -11.44 21.10 -5.54
CA PRO A 135 -10.08 21.15 -4.97
C PRO A 135 -9.97 20.61 -3.54
N ALA A 136 -11.04 20.70 -2.72
CA ALA A 136 -11.01 20.18 -1.35
C ALA A 136 -11.09 18.63 -1.35
N LEU A 137 -11.97 18.07 -2.16
CA LEU A 137 -12.05 16.61 -2.33
C LEU A 137 -10.77 16.06 -2.95
N LEU A 138 -10.22 16.75 -3.95
CA LEU A 138 -8.97 16.36 -4.59
C LEU A 138 -7.79 16.41 -3.61
N ALA A 139 -7.71 17.44 -2.75
CA ALA A 139 -6.68 17.52 -1.71
C ALA A 139 -6.78 16.35 -0.73
N ARG A 140 -7.98 15.99 -0.30
CA ARG A 140 -8.21 14.84 0.57
C ARG A 140 -7.78 13.53 -0.09
N ALA A 141 -8.15 13.32 -1.35
CA ALA A 141 -7.75 12.14 -2.11
C ALA A 141 -6.23 12.04 -2.26
N ILE A 142 -5.53 13.13 -2.53
CA ILE A 142 -4.07 13.17 -2.60
C ILE A 142 -3.42 12.78 -1.28
N LYS A 143 -4.03 13.12 -0.14
CA LYS A 143 -3.51 12.87 1.20
C LYS A 143 -3.94 11.56 1.84
N ALA A 144 -5.01 10.95 1.35
CA ALA A 144 -5.55 9.70 1.88
C ALA A 144 -6.27 8.92 0.78
N LEU A 145 -5.53 8.53 -0.27
CA LEU A 145 -6.06 7.78 -1.40
C LEU A 145 -6.27 6.32 -0.98
N PRO A 146 -7.51 5.81 -0.95
CA PRO A 146 -7.77 4.44 -0.54
C PRO A 146 -7.29 3.44 -1.60
N LEU A 147 -6.59 2.41 -1.14
CA LEU A 147 -6.18 1.25 -1.95
C LEU A 147 -6.64 -0.01 -1.25
N THR A 148 -7.54 -0.77 -1.88
CA THR A 148 -8.06 -2.02 -1.34
C THR A 148 -7.24 -3.21 -1.81
N LEU A 149 -6.70 -3.95 -0.85
CA LEU A 149 -5.91 -5.16 -1.02
C LEU A 149 -6.78 -6.36 -0.66
N VAL A 150 -6.82 -7.37 -1.52
CA VAL A 150 -7.80 -8.46 -1.41
C VAL A 150 -7.16 -9.81 -1.11
N GLN A 151 -5.86 -9.96 -1.36
CA GLN A 151 -5.18 -11.23 -1.17
C GLN A 151 -3.67 -11.01 -1.02
N THR A 152 -3.01 -11.83 -0.18
CA THR A 152 -1.54 -11.96 -0.20
C THR A 152 -1.09 -12.59 -1.50
N ARG A 153 0.10 -12.23 -1.99
CA ARG A 153 0.74 -13.01 -3.03
C ARG A 153 1.08 -14.41 -2.50
N PRO A 154 1.19 -15.42 -3.40
CA PRO A 154 1.50 -16.79 -3.03
C PRO A 154 2.74 -16.93 -2.12
N LEU A 155 2.79 -18.02 -1.36
CA LEU A 155 3.86 -18.28 -0.39
C LEU A 155 5.25 -18.36 -1.05
N ASP A 156 5.33 -18.87 -2.25
CA ASP A 156 6.56 -19.01 -3.05
C ASP A 156 7.09 -17.68 -3.61
N GLU A 157 6.24 -16.63 -3.61
CA GLU A 157 6.64 -15.25 -3.94
C GLU A 157 7.01 -14.42 -2.69
N ALA A 158 6.79 -14.95 -1.49
CA ALA A 158 7.06 -14.23 -0.26
C ALA A 158 8.57 -14.24 0.08
N ILE A 159 9.07 -13.11 0.59
CA ILE A 159 10.47 -12.98 1.05
C ILE A 159 10.69 -13.77 2.34
N SER A 160 9.67 -13.86 3.19
CA SER A 160 9.69 -14.63 4.43
C SER A 160 8.32 -15.21 4.74
N THR A 161 8.29 -16.20 5.63
CA THR A 161 7.06 -16.87 6.07
C THR A 161 6.83 -16.66 7.55
N ALA A 162 5.57 -16.69 7.97
CA ALA A 162 5.12 -16.85 9.35
C ALA A 162 4.49 -18.22 9.51
N GLY A 163 4.36 -18.72 10.75
CA GLY A 163 3.88 -20.07 11.05
C GLY A 163 5.03 -21.02 11.38
N GLY A 164 4.78 -22.32 11.28
CA GLY A 164 5.73 -23.35 11.69
C GLY A 164 5.58 -23.72 13.17
N VAL A 165 6.67 -23.99 13.85
CA VAL A 165 6.62 -24.41 15.27
C VAL A 165 6.31 -23.22 16.17
N PRO A 166 5.20 -23.22 16.93
CA PRO A 166 4.86 -22.12 17.83
C PRO A 166 5.83 -22.06 19.02
N PHE A 167 6.11 -20.87 19.52
CA PHE A 167 7.01 -20.67 20.65
C PHE A 167 6.58 -21.39 21.91
N GLU A 168 5.28 -21.59 22.10
CA GLU A 168 4.70 -22.34 23.22
C GLU A 168 5.10 -23.81 23.20
N ALA A 169 5.48 -24.37 22.06
CA ALA A 169 5.98 -25.73 21.91
C ALA A 169 7.47 -25.87 22.24
N MET A 170 8.17 -24.74 22.47
CA MET A 170 9.61 -24.70 22.76
C MET A 170 9.91 -24.27 24.20
N THR A 171 11.10 -24.62 24.68
CA THR A 171 11.69 -24.05 25.90
C THR A 171 12.28 -22.66 25.63
N SER A 172 12.74 -21.96 26.66
CA SER A 172 13.49 -20.71 26.55
C SER A 172 14.76 -20.84 25.70
N GLU A 173 15.34 -22.04 25.65
CA GLU A 173 16.53 -22.37 24.86
C GLU A 173 16.17 -22.86 23.44
N LEU A 174 14.93 -22.68 22.99
CA LEU A 174 14.38 -23.09 21.69
C LEU A 174 14.37 -24.62 21.44
N MET A 175 14.50 -25.44 22.49
CA MET A 175 14.37 -26.90 22.41
C MET A 175 12.88 -27.30 22.38
N LEU A 176 12.51 -28.25 21.52
CA LEU A 176 11.15 -28.77 21.47
C LEU A 176 10.81 -29.47 22.78
N LYS A 177 9.73 -29.03 23.47
CA LYS A 177 9.28 -29.64 24.74
C LYS A 177 8.92 -31.11 24.61
N GLN A 178 8.38 -31.52 23.45
CA GLN A 178 7.94 -32.90 23.19
C GLN A 178 9.05 -33.79 22.62
N LEU A 179 10.18 -33.23 22.21
CA LEU A 179 11.31 -33.95 21.62
C LEU A 179 12.62 -33.38 22.19
N PRO A 180 13.00 -33.81 23.44
CA PRO A 180 14.23 -33.34 24.05
C PRO A 180 15.46 -33.62 23.18
N GLY A 181 16.35 -32.64 23.08
CA GLY A 181 17.54 -32.69 22.23
C GLY A 181 17.33 -32.20 20.80
N VAL A 182 16.12 -31.77 20.41
CA VAL A 182 15.81 -31.13 19.12
C VAL A 182 15.59 -29.62 19.33
N PHE A 183 16.35 -28.82 18.55
CA PHE A 183 16.33 -27.36 18.61
C PHE A 183 15.90 -26.75 17.26
#